data_a5c1fc21170531bd910569ba87ae0d63
#
_entry.id   a5c1fc21170531bd910569ba87ae0d63
#
_cell.length_a   1.000
_cell.length_b   1.000
_cell.length_c   1.000
_cell.angle_alpha   90.00
_cell.angle_beta   90.00
_cell.angle_gamma   90.00
#
_symmetry.space_group_name_H-M   'P 1'
#
loop_
_entity.id
_entity.type
_entity.pdbx_description
1 polymer ?
#
loop_
_entity_poly.entity_id
_entity_poly.type
_entity_poly.pdbx_seq_one_letter_code
_entity_poly.pdbx_strand_id
1 'polypeptide(L)'
;MLKIRTYLVLMAIAILLPTAIFSAAALQQLRDGERDAALRGLHETARAMALTIDRELTSSTTMLEHLGRSASLETGDLRKFYQEAAQLQKSPRSWIVMVDGNGQQLINTARPFTETLYPSTGTTTELARQVIATQQPIASNLLRGNVTKKLVTVLYVPVPAHGGTRYVLTQAFSVDFFDQAIERQHAPSDWLIRIIGRDGHIIAESASTVGRYEKQDAQSGRNLA
;
A
#
# COMPACT_ATOMS: atom_id res chain seq x y z
N MET A 1 35.23 -70.51 -0.56
CA MET A 1 35.90 -69.58 -1.50
C MET A 1 34.86 -68.66 -2.11
N LEU A 2 34.83 -67.38 -1.76
CA LEU A 2 33.98 -66.43 -2.41
C LEU A 2 34.40 -66.32 -3.88
N LYS A 3 33.43 -66.45 -4.78
CA LYS A 3 33.69 -66.36 -6.23
C LYS A 3 34.18 -64.93 -6.56
N ILE A 4 35.17 -64.77 -7.44
CA ILE A 4 35.74 -63.52 -7.89
C ILE A 4 34.67 -62.44 -8.19
N ARG A 5 33.54 -62.84 -8.72
CA ARG A 5 32.37 -61.99 -8.95
C ARG A 5 31.87 -61.30 -7.68
N THR A 6 31.80 -61.98 -6.56
CA THR A 6 31.32 -61.40 -5.29
C THR A 6 32.31 -60.38 -4.74
N TYR A 7 33.59 -60.57 -4.93
CA TYR A 7 34.64 -59.61 -4.53
C TYR A 7 34.56 -58.31 -5.34
N LEU A 8 34.36 -58.43 -6.68
CA LEU A 8 34.21 -57.27 -7.56
C LEU A 8 32.94 -56.48 -7.26
N VAL A 9 31.83 -57.14 -6.94
CA VAL A 9 30.57 -56.47 -6.56
C VAL A 9 30.72 -55.76 -5.23
N LEU A 10 31.34 -56.39 -4.21
CA LEU A 10 31.60 -55.75 -2.92
C LEU A 10 32.52 -54.53 -3.03
N MET A 11 33.53 -54.58 -3.88
CA MET A 11 34.44 -53.46 -4.13
C MET A 11 33.74 -52.32 -4.85
N ALA A 12 32.87 -52.62 -5.83
CA ALA A 12 32.04 -51.61 -6.50
C ALA A 12 31.09 -50.92 -5.52
N ILE A 13 30.40 -51.69 -4.67
CA ILE A 13 29.50 -51.16 -3.65
C ILE A 13 30.28 -50.30 -2.63
N ALA A 14 31.45 -50.73 -2.20
CA ALA A 14 32.28 -49.98 -1.24
C ALA A 14 32.74 -48.62 -1.76
N ILE A 15 32.84 -48.43 -3.09
CA ILE A 15 33.23 -47.16 -3.69
C ILE A 15 31.97 -46.32 -4.03
N LEU A 16 30.92 -46.96 -4.56
CA LEU A 16 29.73 -46.23 -5.04
C LEU A 16 28.85 -45.78 -3.87
N LEU A 17 28.76 -46.53 -2.78
CA LEU A 17 27.88 -46.21 -1.68
C LEU A 17 28.30 -44.89 -0.94
N PRO A 18 29.57 -44.69 -0.59
CA PRO A 18 29.99 -43.43 0.01
C PRO A 18 29.84 -42.21 -0.91
N THR A 19 30.14 -42.39 -2.21
CA THR A 19 30.00 -41.33 -3.20
C THR A 19 28.53 -40.94 -3.41
N ALA A 20 27.61 -41.92 -3.45
CA ALA A 20 26.18 -41.67 -3.54
C ALA A 20 25.63 -40.93 -2.29
N ILE A 21 26.06 -41.36 -1.09
CA ILE A 21 25.68 -40.69 0.18
C ILE A 21 26.20 -39.27 0.19
N PHE A 22 27.45 -39.05 -0.16
CA PHE A 22 28.04 -37.71 -0.20
C PHE A 22 27.34 -36.80 -1.21
N SER A 23 27.06 -37.31 -2.41
CA SER A 23 26.33 -36.56 -3.45
C SER A 23 24.91 -36.19 -2.99
N ALA A 24 24.21 -37.14 -2.33
CA ALA A 24 22.88 -36.87 -1.77
C ALA A 24 22.91 -35.80 -0.69
N ALA A 25 23.88 -35.88 0.24
CA ALA A 25 24.06 -34.89 1.30
C ALA A 25 24.43 -33.51 0.75
N ALA A 26 25.33 -33.44 -0.22
CA ALA A 26 25.71 -32.19 -0.89
C ALA A 26 24.52 -31.55 -1.61
N LEU A 27 23.70 -32.35 -2.28
CA LEU A 27 22.51 -31.87 -2.97
C LEU A 27 21.44 -31.34 -2.00
N GLN A 28 21.25 -31.98 -0.86
CA GLN A 28 20.37 -31.49 0.20
C GLN A 28 20.86 -30.17 0.75
N GLN A 29 22.15 -30.06 1.09
CA GLN A 29 22.72 -28.84 1.62
C GLN A 29 22.63 -27.65 0.64
N LEU A 30 22.77 -27.90 -0.66
CA LEU A 30 22.59 -26.90 -1.69
C LEU A 30 21.14 -26.42 -1.77
N ARG A 31 20.17 -27.34 -1.74
CA ARG A 31 18.73 -27.01 -1.75
C ARG A 31 18.31 -26.19 -0.53
N ASP A 32 18.80 -26.56 0.66
CA ASP A 32 18.51 -25.84 1.89
C ASP A 32 19.11 -24.42 1.85
N GLY A 33 20.34 -24.30 1.34
CA GLY A 33 20.98 -23.00 1.14
C GLY A 33 20.25 -22.08 0.15
N GLU A 34 19.78 -22.61 -0.96
CA GLU A 34 18.96 -21.86 -1.95
C GLU A 34 17.62 -21.41 -1.35
N ARG A 35 16.95 -22.30 -0.60
CA ARG A 35 15.69 -21.99 0.08
C ARG A 35 15.85 -20.87 1.10
N ASP A 36 16.88 -20.95 1.93
CA ASP A 36 17.16 -19.93 2.95
C ASP A 36 17.55 -18.59 2.31
N ALA A 37 18.28 -18.60 1.20
CA ALA A 37 18.60 -17.40 0.45
C ALA A 37 17.33 -16.77 -0.15
N ALA A 38 16.43 -17.56 -0.72
CA ALA A 38 15.16 -17.08 -1.25
C ALA A 38 14.27 -16.47 -0.16
N LEU A 39 14.15 -17.13 1.00
CA LEU A 39 13.37 -16.63 2.13
C LEU A 39 13.93 -15.30 2.66
N ARG A 40 15.26 -15.17 2.79
CA ARG A 40 15.88 -13.88 3.17
C ARG A 40 15.57 -12.79 2.15
N GLY A 41 15.70 -13.06 0.86
CA GLY A 41 15.37 -12.11 -0.20
C GLY A 41 13.90 -11.65 -0.17
N LEU A 42 12.97 -12.57 0.10
CA LEU A 42 11.54 -12.25 0.29
C LEU A 42 11.34 -11.30 1.47
N HIS A 43 11.93 -11.59 2.62
CA HIS A 43 11.82 -10.74 3.80
C HIS A 43 12.43 -9.36 3.58
N GLU A 44 13.59 -9.26 2.95
CA GLU A 44 14.24 -7.99 2.65
C GLU A 44 13.41 -7.13 1.70
N THR A 45 12.84 -7.73 0.65
CA THR A 45 11.99 -7.02 -0.31
C THR A 45 10.70 -6.54 0.34
N ALA A 46 10.03 -7.39 1.13
CA ALA A 46 8.81 -7.01 1.85
C ALA A 46 9.09 -5.86 2.83
N ARG A 47 10.20 -5.92 3.56
CA ARG A 47 10.62 -4.86 4.49
C ARG A 47 10.95 -3.55 3.77
N ALA A 48 11.67 -3.61 2.65
CA ALA A 48 12.01 -2.44 1.85
C ALA A 48 10.74 -1.75 1.33
N MET A 49 9.76 -2.53 0.88
CA MET A 49 8.47 -2.01 0.43
C MET A 49 7.69 -1.37 1.57
N ALA A 50 7.58 -2.03 2.72
CA ALA A 50 6.91 -1.47 3.90
C ALA A 50 7.52 -0.12 4.29
N LEU A 51 8.86 -0.03 4.36
CA LEU A 51 9.56 1.22 4.64
C LEU A 51 9.32 2.30 3.58
N THR A 52 9.16 1.94 2.32
CA THR A 52 8.85 2.89 1.25
C THR A 52 7.46 3.49 1.44
N ILE A 53 6.48 2.65 1.75
CA ILE A 53 5.09 3.10 2.02
C ILE A 53 5.04 3.95 3.29
N ASP A 54 5.70 3.53 4.36
CA ASP A 54 5.74 4.27 5.63
C ASP A 54 6.36 5.67 5.45
N ARG A 55 7.44 5.77 4.67
CA ARG A 55 8.06 7.07 4.34
C ARG A 55 7.12 7.97 3.55
N GLU A 56 6.39 7.41 2.59
CA GLU A 56 5.42 8.17 1.80
C GLU A 56 4.28 8.68 2.68
N LEU A 57 3.71 7.83 3.53
CA LEU A 57 2.65 8.22 4.47
C LEU A 57 3.15 9.28 5.46
N THR A 58 4.36 9.12 6.01
CA THR A 58 4.97 10.10 6.91
C THR A 58 5.21 11.44 6.21
N SER A 59 5.79 11.42 4.99
CA SER A 59 6.01 12.61 4.18
C SER A 59 4.70 13.31 3.86
N SER A 60 3.67 12.56 3.51
CA SER A 60 2.33 13.08 3.24
C SER A 60 1.68 13.68 4.48
N THR A 61 1.83 13.04 5.64
CA THR A 61 1.34 13.59 6.93
C THR A 61 1.97 14.95 7.19
N THR A 62 3.30 15.03 7.15
CA THR A 62 4.04 16.29 7.38
C THR A 62 3.64 17.36 6.37
N MET A 63 3.51 17.01 5.10
CA MET A 63 3.06 17.92 4.04
C MET A 63 1.66 18.49 4.32
N LEU A 64 0.70 17.63 4.69
CA LEU A 64 -0.67 18.04 5.01
C LEU A 64 -0.73 18.87 6.29
N GLU A 65 0.08 18.57 7.30
CA GLU A 65 0.18 19.39 8.51
C GLU A 65 0.70 20.80 8.21
N HIS A 66 1.71 20.92 7.34
CA HIS A 66 2.20 22.22 6.90
C HIS A 66 1.16 22.98 6.08
N LEU A 67 0.50 22.31 5.14
CA LEU A 67 -0.57 22.89 4.34
C LEU A 67 -1.72 23.37 5.24
N GLY A 68 -2.06 22.61 6.29
CA GLY A 68 -3.10 22.98 7.25
C GLY A 68 -2.80 24.23 8.09
N ARG A 69 -1.57 24.74 8.04
CA ARG A 69 -1.13 26.00 8.70
C ARG A 69 -0.92 27.13 7.71
N SER A 70 -1.41 27.00 6.48
CA SER A 70 -1.21 28.05 5.48
C SER A 70 -2.06 29.29 5.78
N ALA A 71 -1.52 30.47 5.44
CA ALA A 71 -2.23 31.72 5.61
C ALA A 71 -3.52 31.81 4.78
N SER A 72 -3.59 31.11 3.65
CA SER A 72 -4.79 31.05 2.82
C SER A 72 -5.94 30.33 3.53
N LEU A 73 -5.64 29.29 4.32
CA LEU A 73 -6.64 28.63 5.15
C LEU A 73 -7.07 29.49 6.33
N GLU A 74 -6.14 30.20 6.98
CA GLU A 74 -6.44 31.12 8.08
C GLU A 74 -7.36 32.27 7.66
N THR A 75 -7.18 32.79 6.44
CA THR A 75 -8.00 33.87 5.89
C THR A 75 -9.29 33.37 5.23
N GLY A 76 -9.50 32.04 5.12
CA GLY A 76 -10.65 31.45 4.46
C GLY A 76 -10.63 31.54 2.93
N ASP A 77 -9.50 31.90 2.31
CA ASP A 77 -9.36 31.94 0.85
C ASP A 77 -9.18 30.52 0.28
N LEU A 78 -10.29 29.82 0.13
CA LEU A 78 -10.31 28.44 -0.37
C LEU A 78 -9.78 28.30 -1.80
N ARG A 79 -9.89 29.32 -2.63
CA ARG A 79 -9.35 29.29 -4.00
C ARG A 79 -7.82 29.28 -3.98
N LYS A 80 -7.22 30.16 -3.18
CA LYS A 80 -5.78 30.23 -3.00
C LYS A 80 -5.26 28.95 -2.31
N PHE A 81 -5.96 28.49 -1.28
CA PHE A 81 -5.66 27.23 -0.62
C PHE A 81 -5.69 26.02 -1.56
N TYR A 82 -6.69 25.96 -2.45
CA TYR A 82 -6.73 24.91 -3.51
C TYR A 82 -5.51 25.00 -4.43
N GLN A 83 -5.06 26.18 -4.83
CA GLN A 83 -3.86 26.33 -5.67
C GLN A 83 -2.61 25.84 -4.95
N GLU A 84 -2.44 26.17 -3.67
CA GLU A 84 -1.35 25.68 -2.83
C GLU A 84 -1.39 24.13 -2.72
N ALA A 85 -2.56 23.56 -2.44
CA ALA A 85 -2.75 22.11 -2.40
C ALA A 85 -2.45 21.42 -3.73
N ALA A 86 -2.89 22.01 -4.85
CA ALA A 86 -2.65 21.49 -6.19
C ALA A 86 -1.16 21.51 -6.56
N GLN A 87 -0.41 22.53 -6.14
CA GLN A 87 1.04 22.61 -6.35
C GLN A 87 1.81 21.52 -5.57
N LEU A 88 1.31 21.12 -4.42
CA LEU A 88 1.90 20.06 -3.59
C LEU A 88 1.59 18.65 -4.11
N GLN A 89 0.63 18.51 -5.01
CA GLN A 89 0.27 17.24 -5.61
C GLN A 89 1.37 16.75 -6.57
N LYS A 90 2.22 15.84 -6.10
CA LYS A 90 3.38 15.32 -6.86
C LYS A 90 3.01 14.27 -7.91
N SER A 91 1.83 13.70 -7.86
CA SER A 91 1.43 12.58 -8.71
C SER A 91 -0.03 12.68 -9.12
N PRO A 92 -0.38 12.35 -10.38
CA PRO A 92 -1.78 12.25 -10.80
C PRO A 92 -2.52 11.06 -10.16
N ARG A 93 -1.79 10.17 -9.47
CA ARG A 93 -2.32 9.01 -8.76
C ARG A 93 -2.68 9.30 -7.31
N SER A 94 -2.42 10.51 -6.83
CA SER A 94 -2.83 10.98 -5.50
C SER A 94 -3.39 12.39 -5.60
N TRP A 95 -4.33 12.74 -4.73
CA TRP A 95 -4.94 14.07 -4.68
C TRP A 95 -5.31 14.45 -3.25
N ILE A 96 -5.41 15.76 -3.02
CA ILE A 96 -5.69 16.32 -1.72
C ILE A 96 -7.17 16.74 -1.66
N VAL A 97 -7.82 16.41 -0.55
CA VAL A 97 -9.19 16.82 -0.24
C VAL A 97 -9.21 17.43 1.16
N MET A 98 -9.96 18.52 1.34
CA MET A 98 -10.28 19.04 2.65
C MET A 98 -11.75 18.86 2.94
N VAL A 99 -12.05 18.39 4.14
CA VAL A 99 -13.42 18.22 4.63
C VAL A 99 -13.60 18.91 5.97
N ASP A 100 -14.80 19.39 6.23
CA ASP A 100 -15.19 19.90 7.54
C ASP A 100 -15.65 18.77 8.49
N GLY A 101 -16.01 19.13 9.72
CA GLY A 101 -16.49 18.18 10.73
C GLY A 101 -17.80 17.46 10.39
N ASN A 102 -18.56 17.96 9.40
CA ASN A 102 -19.79 17.37 8.90
C ASN A 102 -19.57 16.44 7.69
N GLY A 103 -18.33 16.40 7.19
CA GLY A 103 -17.97 15.63 5.99
C GLY A 103 -18.20 16.39 4.69
N GLN A 104 -18.51 17.70 4.74
CA GLN A 104 -18.61 18.52 3.54
C GLN A 104 -17.21 18.72 2.94
N GLN A 105 -17.04 18.40 1.67
CA GLN A 105 -15.80 18.70 0.95
C GLN A 105 -15.74 20.19 0.67
N LEU A 106 -14.61 20.81 0.96
CA LEU A 106 -14.33 22.23 0.72
C LEU A 106 -13.38 22.45 -0.46
N ILE A 107 -12.40 21.55 -0.63
CA ILE A 107 -11.56 21.49 -1.82
C ILE A 107 -11.33 20.03 -2.23
N ASN A 108 -11.04 19.82 -3.53
CA ASN A 108 -10.66 18.50 -4.05
C ASN A 108 -9.78 18.69 -5.29
N THR A 109 -8.48 18.42 -5.19
CA THR A 109 -7.52 18.65 -6.27
C THR A 109 -7.60 17.61 -7.41
N ALA A 110 -8.46 16.58 -7.29
CA ALA A 110 -8.75 15.67 -8.40
C ALA A 110 -9.60 16.35 -9.51
N ARG A 111 -10.13 17.55 -9.27
CA ARG A 111 -10.97 18.32 -10.19
C ARG A 111 -10.57 19.80 -10.16
N PRO A 112 -10.90 20.58 -11.19
CA PRO A 112 -10.80 22.03 -11.12
C PRO A 112 -11.56 22.59 -9.92
N PHE A 113 -11.09 23.71 -9.40
CA PHE A 113 -11.74 24.38 -8.26
C PHE A 113 -13.20 24.71 -8.56
N THR A 114 -14.07 24.38 -7.64
CA THR A 114 -15.49 24.77 -7.65
C THR A 114 -15.93 25.08 -6.21
N GLU A 115 -16.84 26.01 -6.05
CA GLU A 115 -17.38 26.37 -4.74
C GLU A 115 -18.39 25.34 -4.21
N THR A 116 -18.95 24.54 -5.09
CA THR A 116 -19.93 23.50 -4.73
C THR A 116 -19.32 22.11 -4.92
N LEU A 117 -19.07 21.41 -3.84
CA LEU A 117 -18.58 20.06 -3.81
C LEU A 117 -19.60 19.15 -3.11
N TYR A 118 -19.61 17.88 -3.51
CA TYR A 118 -20.47 16.88 -2.88
C TYR A 118 -19.98 16.55 -1.48
N PRO A 119 -20.88 16.35 -0.50
CA PRO A 119 -20.48 15.89 0.83
C PRO A 119 -19.84 14.49 0.75
N SER A 120 -18.91 14.26 1.63
CA SER A 120 -18.43 12.90 1.89
C SER A 120 -19.52 12.11 2.62
N THR A 121 -19.61 10.82 2.36
CA THR A 121 -20.64 9.94 2.95
C THR A 121 -20.02 8.68 3.53
N GLY A 122 -20.74 8.03 4.43
CA GLY A 122 -20.36 6.76 5.02
C GLY A 122 -19.00 6.81 5.74
N THR A 123 -18.18 5.81 5.51
CA THR A 123 -16.86 5.62 6.15
C THR A 123 -15.95 6.85 6.08
N THR A 124 -15.99 7.62 4.99
CA THR A 124 -15.16 8.83 4.84
C THR A 124 -15.51 9.89 5.90
N THR A 125 -16.80 10.11 6.16
CA THR A 125 -17.26 11.08 7.18
C THR A 125 -16.94 10.58 8.59
N GLU A 126 -17.08 9.28 8.82
CA GLU A 126 -16.81 8.68 10.13
C GLU A 126 -15.34 8.77 10.50
N LEU A 127 -14.43 8.45 9.56
CA LEU A 127 -13.00 8.61 9.76
C LEU A 127 -12.60 10.06 9.97
N ALA A 128 -13.20 11.02 9.26
CA ALA A 128 -12.94 12.43 9.48
C ALA A 128 -13.34 12.87 10.90
N ARG A 129 -14.51 12.44 11.41
CA ARG A 129 -14.93 12.69 12.79
C ARG A 129 -13.98 12.07 13.81
N GLN A 130 -13.54 10.84 13.57
CA GLN A 130 -12.59 10.15 14.44
C GLN A 130 -11.27 10.91 14.53
N VAL A 131 -10.72 11.38 13.39
CA VAL A 131 -9.49 12.19 13.35
C VAL A 131 -9.65 13.50 14.07
N ILE A 132 -10.80 14.19 13.94
CA ILE A 132 -11.11 15.40 14.69
C ILE A 132 -11.16 15.13 16.20
N ALA A 133 -11.73 14.00 16.62
CA ALA A 133 -11.87 13.63 18.03
C ALA A 133 -10.53 13.22 18.64
N THR A 134 -9.74 12.39 17.93
CA THR A 134 -8.48 11.84 18.46
C THR A 134 -7.27 12.73 18.24
N GLN A 135 -7.35 13.68 17.31
CA GLN A 135 -6.22 14.52 16.86
C GLN A 135 -5.01 13.69 16.39
N GLN A 136 -5.28 12.48 15.87
CA GLN A 136 -4.25 11.58 15.35
C GLN A 136 -4.52 11.27 13.88
N PRO A 137 -3.48 11.25 13.03
CA PRO A 137 -3.60 10.84 11.63
C PRO A 137 -4.09 9.38 11.52
N ILE A 138 -4.95 9.11 10.55
CA ILE A 138 -5.48 7.78 10.27
C ILE A 138 -5.35 7.47 8.78
N ALA A 139 -4.79 6.31 8.43
CA ALA A 139 -4.88 5.75 7.08
C ALA A 139 -6.09 4.80 7.00
N SER A 140 -6.93 4.98 5.98
CA SER A 140 -8.09 4.11 5.76
C SER A 140 -7.68 2.77 5.14
N ASN A 141 -8.54 1.78 5.24
CA ASN A 141 -8.55 0.64 4.34
C ASN A 141 -8.94 1.08 2.91
N LEU A 142 -8.96 0.14 1.98
CA LEU A 142 -9.40 0.40 0.62
C LEU A 142 -10.88 0.81 0.63
N LEU A 143 -11.19 1.92 -0.01
CA LEU A 143 -12.55 2.43 -0.13
C LEU A 143 -12.80 3.01 -1.53
N ARG A 144 -14.07 3.21 -1.89
CA ARG A 144 -14.42 3.84 -3.16
C ARG A 144 -14.53 5.36 -2.98
N GLY A 145 -13.72 6.10 -3.72
CA GLY A 145 -13.74 7.57 -3.70
C GLY A 145 -15.07 8.14 -4.19
N ASN A 146 -15.67 9.05 -3.43
CA ASN A 146 -16.99 9.62 -3.74
C ASN A 146 -17.00 10.40 -5.05
N VAL A 147 -15.91 11.09 -5.37
CA VAL A 147 -15.79 11.96 -6.56
C VAL A 147 -15.23 11.22 -7.75
N THR A 148 -14.10 10.54 -7.57
CA THR A 148 -13.40 9.86 -8.67
C THR A 148 -14.00 8.49 -9.01
N LYS A 149 -14.81 7.92 -8.11
CA LYS A 149 -15.34 6.54 -8.18
C LYS A 149 -14.26 5.47 -8.26
N LYS A 150 -12.99 5.83 -8.10
CA LYS A 150 -11.86 4.90 -8.04
C LYS A 150 -11.71 4.29 -6.65
N LEU A 151 -11.10 3.11 -6.59
CA LEU A 151 -10.64 2.52 -5.34
C LEU A 151 -9.40 3.28 -4.86
N VAL A 152 -9.41 3.66 -3.58
CA VAL A 152 -8.38 4.49 -2.96
C VAL A 152 -8.15 4.08 -1.51
N THR A 153 -6.94 4.30 -1.05
CA THR A 153 -6.62 4.41 0.38
C THR A 153 -6.44 5.88 0.71
N VAL A 154 -6.97 6.35 1.82
CA VAL A 154 -6.96 7.77 2.17
C VAL A 154 -6.25 7.97 3.51
N LEU A 155 -5.27 8.86 3.52
CA LEU A 155 -4.63 9.36 4.73
C LEU A 155 -5.41 10.59 5.21
N TYR A 156 -5.86 10.59 6.44
CA TYR A 156 -6.57 11.68 7.11
C TYR A 156 -5.65 12.33 8.13
N VAL A 157 -5.53 13.64 8.10
CA VAL A 157 -4.66 14.41 8.98
C VAL A 157 -5.48 15.55 9.62
N PRO A 158 -5.49 15.70 10.96
CA PRO A 158 -6.18 16.78 11.61
C PRO A 158 -5.51 18.11 11.29
N VAL A 159 -6.31 19.15 11.10
CA VAL A 159 -5.84 20.51 10.90
C VAL A 159 -6.14 21.32 12.15
N PRO A 160 -5.25 22.25 12.58
CA PRO A 160 -5.56 23.17 13.65
C PRO A 160 -6.89 23.89 13.41
N ALA A 161 -7.64 24.15 14.48
CA ALA A 161 -8.92 24.84 14.35
C ALA A 161 -8.68 26.30 13.92
N HIS A 162 -9.40 26.73 12.89
CA HIS A 162 -9.40 28.12 12.41
C HIS A 162 -10.80 28.70 12.60
N GLY A 163 -10.91 29.84 13.30
CA GLY A 163 -12.21 30.47 13.57
C GLY A 163 -13.23 29.55 14.27
N GLY A 164 -12.76 28.60 15.09
CA GLY A 164 -13.61 27.60 15.76
C GLY A 164 -14.00 26.39 14.88
N THR A 165 -13.71 26.41 13.60
CA THR A 165 -13.99 25.29 12.69
C THR A 165 -12.83 24.31 12.65
N ARG A 166 -13.14 23.02 12.74
CA ARG A 166 -12.17 21.93 12.63
C ARG A 166 -12.24 21.32 11.24
N TYR A 167 -11.09 21.19 10.60
CA TYR A 167 -10.96 20.61 9.28
C TYR A 167 -10.12 19.34 9.36
N VAL A 168 -10.28 18.48 8.34
CA VAL A 168 -9.41 17.34 8.09
C VAL A 168 -8.88 17.47 6.68
N LEU A 169 -7.56 17.50 6.54
CA LEU A 169 -6.91 17.34 5.26
C LEU A 169 -6.70 15.87 4.98
N THR A 170 -6.98 15.47 3.75
CA THR A 170 -6.80 14.08 3.35
C THR A 170 -5.97 14.01 2.07
N GLN A 171 -5.15 12.98 1.96
CA GLN A 171 -4.52 12.59 0.70
C GLN A 171 -5.05 11.22 0.29
N ALA A 172 -5.73 11.18 -0.84
CA ALA A 172 -6.18 9.93 -1.43
C ALA A 172 -5.11 9.39 -2.38
N PHE A 173 -4.81 8.10 -2.26
CA PHE A 173 -3.91 7.34 -3.11
C PHE A 173 -4.72 6.33 -3.89
N SER A 174 -4.67 6.37 -5.23
CA SER A 174 -5.29 5.34 -6.07
C SER A 174 -4.52 4.02 -5.97
N VAL A 175 -5.16 2.92 -6.33
CA VAL A 175 -4.50 1.61 -6.43
C VAL A 175 -3.26 1.68 -7.32
N ASP A 176 -3.32 2.39 -8.44
CA ASP A 176 -2.20 2.58 -9.36
C ASP A 176 -0.95 3.20 -8.71
N PHE A 177 -1.11 3.93 -7.60
CA PHE A 177 0.02 4.44 -6.82
C PHE A 177 0.81 3.31 -6.17
N PHE A 178 0.11 2.35 -5.59
CA PHE A 178 0.71 1.19 -4.93
C PHE A 178 1.27 0.19 -5.95
N ASP A 179 0.59 -0.01 -7.09
CA ASP A 179 1.09 -0.84 -8.20
C ASP A 179 2.44 -0.32 -8.68
N GLN A 180 2.58 1.00 -8.87
CA GLN A 180 3.86 1.61 -9.23
C GLN A 180 4.94 1.42 -8.14
N ALA A 181 4.56 1.44 -6.86
CA ALA A 181 5.48 1.19 -5.77
C ALA A 181 6.02 -0.27 -5.82
N ILE A 182 5.16 -1.22 -6.16
CA ILE A 182 5.53 -2.63 -6.38
C ILE A 182 6.48 -2.76 -7.57
N GLU A 183 6.14 -2.17 -8.71
CA GLU A 183 6.94 -2.23 -9.94
C GLU A 183 8.36 -1.70 -9.74
N ARG A 184 8.53 -0.65 -8.95
CA ARG A 184 9.83 -0.05 -8.64
C ARG A 184 10.77 -0.96 -7.84
N GLN A 185 10.28 -2.02 -7.23
CA GLN A 185 11.11 -2.96 -6.48
C GLN A 185 11.90 -3.90 -7.39
N HIS A 186 11.55 -4.00 -8.68
CA HIS A 186 12.19 -4.89 -9.65
C HIS A 186 12.35 -6.33 -9.12
N ALA A 187 11.34 -6.80 -8.39
CA ALA A 187 11.34 -8.14 -7.84
C ALA A 187 11.33 -9.21 -8.97
N PRO A 188 11.86 -10.41 -8.71
CA PRO A 188 11.78 -11.52 -9.67
C PRO A 188 10.34 -11.74 -10.17
N SER A 189 10.19 -12.09 -11.44
CA SER A 189 8.88 -12.20 -12.11
C SER A 189 8.00 -13.34 -11.59
N ASP A 190 8.60 -14.32 -10.90
CA ASP A 190 7.96 -15.44 -10.24
C ASP A 190 7.48 -15.12 -8.81
N TRP A 191 7.79 -13.92 -8.31
CA TRP A 191 7.36 -13.49 -6.98
C TRP A 191 6.00 -12.81 -7.03
N LEU A 192 5.13 -13.21 -6.11
CA LEU A 192 3.86 -12.56 -5.86
C LEU A 192 3.99 -11.61 -4.67
N ILE A 193 3.93 -10.30 -4.95
CA ILE A 193 3.95 -9.25 -3.92
C ILE A 193 2.53 -8.71 -3.75
N ARG A 194 2.09 -8.60 -2.49
CA ARG A 194 0.79 -8.03 -2.13
C ARG A 194 0.93 -6.98 -1.05
N ILE A 195 0.21 -5.88 -1.22
CA ILE A 195 -0.05 -4.90 -0.17
C ILE A 195 -1.44 -5.19 0.36
N ILE A 196 -1.54 -5.45 1.65
CA ILE A 196 -2.78 -5.86 2.31
C ILE A 196 -3.18 -4.80 3.33
N GLY A 197 -4.45 -4.38 3.32
CA GLY A 197 -5.01 -3.48 4.30
C GLY A 197 -5.16 -4.13 5.67
N ARG A 198 -5.49 -3.32 6.70
CA ARG A 198 -5.70 -3.80 8.07
C ARG A 198 -6.90 -4.75 8.20
N ASP A 199 -7.83 -4.67 7.28
CA ASP A 199 -9.02 -5.53 7.16
C ASP A 199 -8.77 -6.83 6.40
N GLY A 200 -7.53 -7.07 5.95
CA GLY A 200 -7.14 -8.24 5.18
C GLY A 200 -7.43 -8.15 3.67
N HIS A 201 -8.00 -7.04 3.18
CA HIS A 201 -8.24 -6.86 1.76
C HIS A 201 -6.95 -6.48 1.01
N ILE A 202 -6.80 -6.99 -0.20
CA ILE A 202 -5.66 -6.68 -1.06
C ILE A 202 -5.85 -5.27 -1.63
N ILE A 203 -4.88 -4.38 -1.36
CA ILE A 203 -4.82 -3.03 -1.92
C ILE A 203 -4.16 -3.05 -3.30
N ALA A 204 -3.04 -3.78 -3.45
CA ALA A 204 -2.29 -3.90 -4.68
C ALA A 204 -1.56 -5.25 -4.76
N GLU A 205 -1.27 -5.71 -5.98
CA GLU A 205 -0.62 -7.00 -6.23
C GLU A 205 0.32 -6.91 -7.45
N SER A 206 1.49 -7.55 -7.41
CA SER A 206 2.53 -7.52 -8.46
C SER A 206 2.12 -8.14 -9.80
N ALA A 207 1.20 -9.08 -9.81
CA ALA A 207 0.63 -9.61 -11.04
C ALA A 207 -0.52 -8.70 -11.48
N SER A 208 -0.29 -7.89 -12.51
CA SER A 208 -1.23 -6.91 -13.05
C SER A 208 -2.66 -7.47 -13.10
N THR A 209 -3.58 -6.79 -12.43
CA THR A 209 -4.94 -7.31 -12.39
C THR A 209 -5.97 -6.21 -12.24
N VAL A 210 -6.04 -5.36 -13.25
CA VAL A 210 -7.23 -4.53 -13.48
C VAL A 210 -8.50 -5.40 -13.45
N GLY A 211 -8.44 -6.62 -13.97
CA GLY A 211 -9.60 -7.55 -13.97
C GLY A 211 -9.92 -8.25 -12.64
N ARG A 212 -9.03 -8.22 -11.63
CA ARG A 212 -9.32 -8.79 -10.30
C ARG A 212 -9.99 -7.81 -9.36
N TYR A 213 -9.70 -6.52 -9.49
CA TYR A 213 -10.38 -5.48 -8.70
C TYR A 213 -11.86 -5.37 -9.07
N GLU A 214 -12.20 -5.53 -10.36
CA GLU A 214 -13.61 -5.59 -10.78
C GLU A 214 -14.35 -6.81 -10.18
N LYS A 215 -13.67 -7.96 -10.06
CA LYS A 215 -14.26 -9.16 -9.42
C LYS A 215 -14.44 -8.99 -7.91
N GLN A 216 -13.51 -8.35 -7.23
CA GLN A 216 -13.57 -8.09 -5.79
C GLN A 216 -14.64 -7.04 -5.47
N ASP A 217 -14.82 -6.03 -6.34
CA ASP A 217 -15.88 -5.04 -6.27
C ASP A 217 -17.27 -5.65 -6.46
N ALA A 218 -17.40 -6.59 -7.38
CA ALA A 218 -18.64 -7.35 -7.59
C ALA A 218 -19.02 -8.25 -6.38
N GLN A 219 -18.05 -8.69 -5.60
CA GLN A 219 -18.26 -9.44 -4.35
C GLN A 219 -18.46 -8.53 -3.14
N SER A 220 -17.73 -7.42 -3.03
CA SER A 220 -17.88 -6.45 -1.93
C SER A 220 -19.13 -5.61 -2.05
N GLY A 221 -19.58 -5.31 -3.27
CA GLY A 221 -20.83 -4.58 -3.52
C GLY A 221 -22.09 -5.37 -3.10
N ARG A 222 -21.99 -6.68 -2.89
CA ARG A 222 -23.08 -7.50 -2.32
C ARG A 222 -23.12 -7.49 -0.79
N ASN A 223 -22.04 -7.05 -0.13
CA ASN A 223 -21.94 -7.02 1.33
C ASN A 223 -22.10 -5.62 1.93
N LEU A 224 -22.34 -4.59 1.09
CA LEU A 224 -22.50 -3.18 1.48
C LEU A 224 -23.86 -2.61 1.02
N ALA A 225 -24.81 -3.46 0.64
CA ALA A 225 -26.20 -3.10 0.34
C ALA A 225 -27.12 -3.38 1.54
#